data_0ad2af55e8a4efecb645ccf8ecfc14f9
#
_entry.id   0ad2af55e8a4efecb645ccf8ecfc14f9
#
_cell.length_a   1.000
_cell.length_b   1.000
_cell.length_c   1.000
_cell.angle_alpha   90.00
_cell.angle_beta   90.00
_cell.angle_gamma   90.00
#
_symmetry.space_group_name_H-M   'P 1'
#
loop_
_entity.id
_entity.type
_entity.pdbx_description
1 polymer ?
#
loop_
_entity_poly.entity_id
_entity_poly.type
_entity_poly.pdbx_seq_one_letter_code
_entity_poly.pdbx_strand_id
1 'polypeptide(L)'
;IFNGSYKLADWITANSNFNYNRANWRSMPGSQDNEGSYFGRIMSLPPTVRYEDEDGNPVLGPNHSDGNQSYQPEKWLVDNQTDKFTMIQSLEIRPMKNLVIKGTANWYYSEGVYESFTKDFETAPGKFNTTRASSAKFERDFSQTYNVVLNYNNTFAQNHNIDVMLGSEYYDKKTKGFSASGSGAPTD
;
A
#
# COMPACT_ATOMS: atom_id res chain seq x y z
N ILE A 1 -6.25 -4.81 -14.92
CA ILE A 1 -5.06 -4.50 -15.77
C ILE A 1 -5.53 -4.46 -17.21
N PHE A 2 -5.14 -3.42 -17.95
CA PHE A 2 -5.35 -3.29 -19.37
C PHE A 2 -4.03 -2.94 -20.04
N ASN A 3 -3.69 -3.65 -21.12
CA ASN A 3 -2.51 -3.39 -21.93
C ASN A 3 -2.94 -3.33 -23.40
N GLY A 4 -2.57 -2.26 -24.07
CA GLY A 4 -2.88 -2.08 -25.49
C GLY A 4 -1.67 -1.57 -26.25
N SER A 5 -1.51 -2.04 -27.49
CA SER A 5 -0.53 -1.52 -28.45
C SER A 5 -1.25 -1.19 -29.75
N TYR A 6 -1.05 0.02 -30.23
CA TYR A 6 -1.72 0.55 -31.42
C TYR A 6 -0.70 1.06 -32.39
N LYS A 7 -0.72 0.50 -33.60
CA LYS A 7 0.06 1.00 -34.72
C LYS A 7 -0.72 2.12 -35.42
N LEU A 8 -0.36 3.35 -35.16
CA LEU A 8 -1.01 4.54 -35.71
C LEU A 8 -0.59 4.81 -37.15
N ALA A 9 0.67 4.48 -37.47
CA ALA A 9 1.26 4.50 -38.80
C ALA A 9 2.42 3.49 -38.81
N ASP A 10 3.00 3.22 -39.97
CA ASP A 10 4.14 2.29 -40.09
C ASP A 10 5.36 2.72 -39.26
N TRP A 11 5.45 3.98 -38.99
CA TRP A 11 6.53 4.63 -38.22
C TRP A 11 6.11 5.15 -36.88
N ILE A 12 4.84 4.94 -36.43
CA ILE A 12 4.32 5.38 -35.10
C ILE A 12 3.60 4.23 -34.42
N THR A 13 4.05 3.89 -33.22
CA THR A 13 3.39 2.95 -32.33
C THR A 13 3.09 3.61 -30.98
N ALA A 14 1.84 3.51 -30.53
CA ALA A 14 1.42 3.94 -29.20
C ALA A 14 1.16 2.72 -28.33
N ASN A 15 1.63 2.75 -27.09
CA ASN A 15 1.35 1.73 -26.08
C ASN A 15 0.68 2.35 -24.88
N SER A 16 -0.33 1.66 -24.37
CA SER A 16 -1.08 2.04 -23.18
C SER A 16 -1.08 0.90 -22.19
N ASN A 17 -0.70 1.20 -20.97
CA ASN A 17 -0.82 0.29 -19.85
C ASN A 17 -1.60 0.99 -18.74
N PHE A 18 -2.61 0.31 -18.23
CA PHE A 18 -3.46 0.78 -17.16
C PHE A 18 -3.61 -0.30 -16.12
N ASN A 19 -3.39 0.05 -14.86
CA ASN A 19 -3.56 -0.85 -13.73
C ASN A 19 -4.29 -0.12 -12.60
N TYR A 20 -5.33 -0.76 -12.08
CA TYR A 20 -6.01 -0.34 -10.87
C TYR A 20 -6.03 -1.51 -9.90
N ASN A 21 -5.72 -1.22 -8.65
CA ASN A 21 -5.77 -2.17 -7.54
C ASN A 21 -6.44 -1.52 -6.33
N ARG A 22 -7.38 -2.24 -5.73
CA ARG A 22 -7.97 -1.88 -4.45
C ARG A 22 -7.74 -3.02 -3.46
N ALA A 23 -7.25 -2.69 -2.29
CA ALA A 23 -7.05 -3.62 -1.18
C ALA A 23 -7.75 -3.07 0.07
N ASN A 24 -8.51 -3.95 0.74
CA ASN A 24 -9.10 -3.69 2.04
C ASN A 24 -8.63 -4.80 2.98
N TRP A 25 -8.19 -4.43 4.16
CA TRP A 25 -7.77 -5.42 5.16
C TRP A 25 -7.93 -4.86 6.56
N ARG A 26 -8.11 -5.76 7.51
CA ARG A 26 -8.03 -5.46 8.93
C ARG A 26 -6.63 -5.75 9.44
N SER A 27 -6.09 -4.84 10.21
CA SER A 27 -4.85 -5.08 10.93
C SER A 27 -5.17 -5.58 12.34
N MET A 28 -4.31 -6.46 12.84
CA MET A 28 -4.36 -6.84 14.25
C MET A 28 -3.87 -5.70 15.13
N PRO A 29 -4.37 -5.60 16.37
CA PRO A 29 -3.91 -4.61 17.34
C PRO A 29 -2.40 -4.73 17.59
N GLY A 30 -1.72 -3.60 17.63
CA GLY A 30 -0.29 -3.54 17.89
C GLY A 30 0.59 -3.87 16.67
N SER A 31 1.90 -3.77 16.86
CA SER A 31 2.86 -4.12 15.82
C SER A 31 2.91 -5.64 15.64
N GLN A 32 2.72 -6.11 14.43
CA GLN A 32 2.79 -7.54 14.10
C GLN A 32 4.23 -8.08 14.06
N ASP A 33 5.22 -7.19 14.09
CA ASP A 33 6.62 -7.50 13.77
C ASP A 33 7.48 -7.77 14.99
N ASN A 34 6.95 -7.72 16.21
CA ASN A 34 7.73 -7.96 17.42
C ASN A 34 7.08 -8.99 18.36
N GLU A 35 7.87 -9.51 19.30
CA GLU A 35 7.43 -10.49 20.29
C GLU A 35 6.32 -10.00 21.22
N GLY A 36 6.21 -8.69 21.40
CA GLY A 36 5.11 -8.05 22.13
C GLY A 36 3.84 -7.93 21.30
N SER A 37 3.89 -8.34 20.04
CA SER A 37 2.77 -8.34 19.10
C SER A 37 1.74 -9.42 19.42
N TYR A 38 0.60 -9.35 18.75
CA TYR A 38 -0.47 -10.34 18.85
C TYR A 38 0.03 -11.79 18.69
N PHE A 39 0.84 -12.07 17.69
CA PHE A 39 1.37 -13.42 17.45
C PHE A 39 2.40 -13.85 18.49
N GLY A 40 3.31 -12.99 18.89
CA GLY A 40 4.28 -13.29 19.93
C GLY A 40 3.61 -13.66 21.24
N ARG A 41 2.54 -12.97 21.62
CA ARG A 41 1.78 -13.26 22.82
C ARG A 41 0.99 -14.57 22.73
N ILE A 42 0.38 -14.90 21.60
CA ILE A 42 -0.26 -16.20 21.39
C ILE A 42 0.75 -17.34 21.57
N MET A 43 1.95 -17.19 21.02
CA MET A 43 3.01 -18.20 21.12
C MET A 43 3.57 -18.37 22.52
N SER A 44 3.53 -17.30 23.36
CA SER A 44 4.04 -17.32 24.73
C SER A 44 2.98 -17.60 25.78
N LEU A 45 1.75 -17.88 25.38
CA LEU A 45 0.66 -18.14 26.31
C LEU A 45 0.96 -19.37 27.15
N PRO A 46 0.89 -19.28 28.52
CA PRO A 46 1.07 -20.47 29.36
C PRO A 46 0.04 -21.55 29.03
N PRO A 47 0.42 -22.83 28.97
CA PRO A 47 -0.51 -23.93 28.64
C PRO A 47 -1.62 -24.14 29.67
N THR A 48 -1.55 -23.48 30.80
CA THR A 48 -2.55 -23.50 31.87
C THR A 48 -3.67 -22.48 31.68
N VAL A 49 -3.50 -21.51 30.75
CA VAL A 49 -4.53 -20.53 30.43
C VAL A 49 -5.52 -21.17 29.45
N ARG A 50 -6.78 -21.26 29.87
CA ARG A 50 -7.87 -21.72 28.99
C ARG A 50 -8.11 -20.70 27.89
N TYR A 51 -8.40 -21.17 26.69
CA TYR A 51 -8.77 -20.32 25.56
C TYR A 51 -10.19 -19.75 25.72
N GLU A 52 -11.12 -20.59 26.12
CA GLU A 52 -12.54 -20.26 26.31
C GLU A 52 -13.05 -20.84 27.64
N ASP A 53 -14.06 -20.20 28.19
CA ASP A 53 -14.83 -20.72 29.31
C ASP A 53 -15.86 -21.81 28.87
N GLU A 54 -16.69 -22.27 29.80
CA GLU A 54 -17.70 -23.28 29.53
C GLU A 54 -18.83 -22.76 28.63
N ASP A 55 -18.99 -21.44 28.54
CA ASP A 55 -19.99 -20.77 27.72
C ASP A 55 -19.44 -20.35 26.34
N GLY A 56 -18.15 -20.61 26.05
CA GLY A 56 -17.49 -20.28 24.80
C GLY A 56 -16.96 -18.83 24.73
N ASN A 57 -16.92 -18.13 25.88
CA ASN A 57 -16.34 -16.78 25.91
C ASN A 57 -14.83 -16.85 26.06
N PRO A 58 -14.06 -15.97 25.40
CA PRO A 58 -12.62 -15.89 25.58
C PRO A 58 -12.24 -15.58 27.04
N VAL A 59 -11.38 -16.41 27.62
CA VAL A 59 -10.93 -16.25 29.01
C VAL A 59 -9.82 -15.20 29.09
N LEU A 60 -9.99 -14.25 29.99
CA LEU A 60 -8.94 -13.30 30.33
C LEU A 60 -7.83 -13.99 31.12
N GLY A 61 -6.59 -13.69 30.77
CA GLY A 61 -5.46 -14.17 31.54
C GLY A 61 -5.23 -13.37 32.82
N PRO A 62 -4.27 -13.79 33.66
CA PRO A 62 -3.98 -13.15 34.94
C PRO A 62 -3.48 -11.70 34.79
N ASN A 63 -2.96 -11.35 33.64
CA ASN A 63 -2.55 -9.99 33.31
C ASN A 63 -2.68 -9.75 31.79
N HIS A 64 -2.57 -8.49 31.35
CA HIS A 64 -2.68 -8.12 29.95
C HIS A 64 -1.64 -8.79 29.03
N SER A 65 -0.46 -9.10 29.55
CA SER A 65 0.62 -9.72 28.75
C SER A 65 0.40 -11.21 28.56
N ASP A 66 -0.19 -11.88 29.54
CA ASP A 66 -0.38 -13.33 29.55
C ASP A 66 -1.85 -13.72 29.34
N GLY A 67 -2.65 -12.79 28.81
CA GLY A 67 -4.07 -12.99 28.52
C GLY A 67 -4.30 -13.63 27.16
N ASN A 68 -5.53 -14.12 26.98
CA ASN A 68 -5.99 -14.65 25.71
C ASN A 68 -6.08 -13.54 24.65
N GLN A 69 -5.21 -13.60 23.66
CA GLN A 69 -5.13 -12.58 22.61
C GLN A 69 -6.28 -12.65 21.60
N SER A 70 -7.00 -13.76 21.52
CA SER A 70 -8.18 -13.89 20.65
C SER A 70 -9.31 -12.92 20.99
N TYR A 71 -9.32 -12.43 22.24
CA TYR A 71 -10.25 -11.43 22.74
C TYR A 71 -10.04 -10.03 22.14
N GLN A 72 -8.82 -9.68 21.78
CA GLN A 72 -8.48 -8.32 21.34
C GLN A 72 -9.06 -7.91 19.97
N PRO A 73 -9.12 -8.78 18.93
CA PRO A 73 -9.62 -8.38 17.62
C PRO A 73 -11.07 -7.87 17.63
N GLU A 74 -11.88 -8.30 18.59
CA GLU A 74 -13.27 -7.84 18.73
C GLU A 74 -13.38 -6.46 19.40
N LYS A 75 -12.38 -6.10 20.17
CA LYS A 75 -12.37 -4.87 20.98
C LYS A 75 -11.57 -3.75 20.33
N TRP A 76 -10.71 -4.09 19.41
CA TRP A 76 -9.84 -3.15 18.73
C TRP A 76 -10.00 -3.30 17.21
N LEU A 77 -10.76 -2.41 16.62
CA LEU A 77 -11.05 -2.42 15.19
C LEU A 77 -10.02 -1.54 14.47
N VAL A 78 -9.37 -2.11 13.46
CA VAL A 78 -8.41 -1.38 12.60
C VAL A 78 -8.69 -1.75 11.15
N ASP A 79 -9.32 -0.84 10.44
CA ASP A 79 -9.64 -1.00 9.04
C ASP A 79 -8.69 -0.19 8.16
N ASN A 80 -8.20 -0.82 7.11
CA ASN A 80 -7.32 -0.21 6.13
C ASN A 80 -7.90 -0.38 4.73
N GLN A 81 -7.83 0.67 3.95
CA GLN A 81 -8.16 0.64 2.54
C GLN A 81 -7.04 1.31 1.75
N THR A 82 -6.67 0.73 0.63
CA THR A 82 -5.73 1.36 -0.30
C THR A 82 -6.24 1.21 -1.73
N ASP A 83 -6.31 2.34 -2.44
CA ASP A 83 -6.58 2.41 -3.86
C ASP A 83 -5.31 2.86 -4.59
N LYS A 84 -4.90 2.09 -5.60
CA LYS A 84 -3.72 2.40 -6.43
C LYS A 84 -4.08 2.39 -7.90
N PHE A 85 -3.65 3.41 -8.59
CA PHE A 85 -3.83 3.59 -10.01
C PHE A 85 -2.50 3.88 -10.67
N THR A 86 -2.18 3.16 -11.73
CA THR A 86 -1.00 3.41 -12.55
C THR A 86 -1.42 3.46 -14.01
N MET A 87 -0.99 4.50 -14.71
CA MET A 87 -1.20 4.67 -16.13
C MET A 87 0.11 5.02 -16.80
N ILE A 88 0.51 4.19 -17.76
CA ILE A 88 1.72 4.41 -18.57
C ILE A 88 1.30 4.53 -20.02
N GLN A 89 1.64 5.65 -20.64
CA GLN A 89 1.45 5.90 -22.05
C GLN A 89 2.81 6.07 -22.71
N SER A 90 3.07 5.38 -23.80
CA SER A 90 4.28 5.62 -24.57
C SER A 90 3.99 5.75 -26.06
N LEU A 91 4.75 6.62 -26.70
CA LEU A 91 4.73 6.82 -28.13
C LEU A 91 6.13 6.56 -28.65
N GLU A 92 6.23 5.62 -29.59
CA GLU A 92 7.46 5.31 -30.29
C GLU A 92 7.34 5.78 -31.75
N ILE A 93 8.29 6.59 -32.17
CA ILE A 93 8.35 7.20 -33.50
C ILE A 93 9.65 6.77 -34.16
N ARG A 94 9.55 6.23 -35.38
CA ARG A 94 10.69 5.79 -36.22
C ARG A 94 10.71 6.59 -37.53
N PRO A 95 11.16 7.86 -37.50
CA PRO A 95 11.13 8.72 -38.68
C PRO A 95 12.08 8.27 -39.79
N MET A 96 13.09 7.47 -39.45
CA MET A 96 14.00 6.80 -40.38
C MET A 96 14.50 5.48 -39.76
N LYS A 97 15.08 4.61 -40.57
CA LYS A 97 15.50 3.24 -40.17
C LYS A 97 16.44 3.22 -38.97
N ASN A 98 17.26 4.24 -38.83
CA ASN A 98 18.36 4.32 -37.85
C ASN A 98 18.02 5.17 -36.65
N LEU A 99 16.82 5.74 -36.54
CA LEU A 99 16.42 6.66 -35.49
C LEU A 99 15.11 6.21 -34.85
N VAL A 100 15.14 6.00 -33.53
CA VAL A 100 13.97 5.72 -32.70
C VAL A 100 13.85 6.82 -31.66
N ILE A 101 12.69 7.45 -31.59
CA ILE A 101 12.34 8.41 -30.55
C ILE A 101 11.19 7.81 -29.73
N LYS A 102 11.39 7.65 -28.42
CA LYS A 102 10.37 7.14 -27.51
C LYS A 102 10.06 8.15 -26.42
N GLY A 103 8.83 8.61 -26.40
CA GLY A 103 8.27 9.38 -25.30
C GLY A 103 7.44 8.48 -24.38
N THR A 104 7.58 8.63 -23.06
CA THR A 104 6.78 7.90 -22.07
C THR A 104 6.25 8.88 -21.03
N ALA A 105 4.96 8.77 -20.72
CA ALA A 105 4.33 9.44 -19.60
C ALA A 105 3.79 8.39 -18.63
N ASN A 106 4.16 8.51 -17.37
CA ASN A 106 3.71 7.62 -16.31
C ASN A 106 3.04 8.46 -15.20
N TRP A 107 1.81 8.10 -14.86
CA TRP A 107 1.08 8.66 -13.74
C TRP A 107 0.80 7.56 -12.72
N TYR A 108 1.16 7.84 -11.49
CA TYR A 108 0.88 6.99 -10.35
C TYR A 108 0.06 7.76 -9.33
N TYR A 109 -1.01 7.15 -8.88
CA TYR A 109 -1.88 7.63 -7.82
C TYR A 109 -2.04 6.54 -6.78
N SER A 110 -1.90 6.89 -5.51
CA SER A 110 -2.20 6.02 -4.39
C SER A 110 -2.95 6.80 -3.33
N GLU A 111 -4.02 6.22 -2.85
CA GLU A 111 -4.81 6.76 -1.75
C GLU A 111 -4.96 5.69 -0.67
N GLY A 112 -4.62 6.04 0.57
CA GLY A 112 -4.75 5.18 1.73
C GLY A 112 -5.68 5.81 2.78
N VAL A 113 -6.60 5.01 3.30
CA VAL A 113 -7.46 5.34 4.43
C VAL A 113 -7.20 4.33 5.53
N TYR A 114 -6.95 4.82 6.71
CA TYR A 114 -6.80 4.04 7.93
C TYR A 114 -7.79 4.56 8.95
N GLU A 115 -8.56 3.65 9.55
CA GLU A 115 -9.49 3.95 10.63
C GLU A 115 -9.31 2.96 11.77
N SER A 116 -9.27 3.44 12.98
CA SER A 116 -9.21 2.58 14.17
C SER A 116 -10.14 3.06 15.25
N PHE A 117 -10.69 2.11 15.97
CA PHE A 117 -11.52 2.35 17.14
C PHE A 117 -11.23 1.29 18.21
N THR A 118 -11.01 1.74 19.45
CA THR A 118 -10.82 0.88 20.62
C THR A 118 -12.04 1.00 21.50
N LYS A 119 -12.78 -0.09 21.65
CA LYS A 119 -13.93 -0.22 22.53
C LYS A 119 -13.49 -0.28 23.98
N ASP A 120 -14.46 -0.16 24.89
CA ASP A 120 -14.25 -0.56 26.28
C ASP A 120 -14.05 -2.06 26.38
N PHE A 121 -13.05 -2.48 27.14
CA PHE A 121 -12.83 -3.89 27.39
C PHE A 121 -12.01 -4.12 28.67
N GLU A 122 -12.22 -5.26 29.28
CA GLU A 122 -11.43 -5.72 30.39
C GLU A 122 -10.08 -6.25 29.92
N THR A 123 -8.99 -5.71 30.44
CA THR A 123 -7.60 -6.08 30.07
C THR A 123 -7.02 -7.18 30.93
N ALA A 124 -7.50 -7.29 32.15
CA ALA A 124 -7.18 -8.32 33.14
C ALA A 124 -8.29 -8.29 34.21
N PRO A 125 -8.45 -9.32 35.04
CA PRO A 125 -9.50 -9.38 36.03
C PRO A 125 -9.61 -8.08 36.88
N GLY A 126 -10.74 -7.39 36.75
CA GLY A 126 -11.04 -6.11 37.39
C GLY A 126 -10.30 -4.90 36.85
N LYS A 127 -9.59 -5.01 35.74
CA LYS A 127 -8.90 -3.89 35.07
C LYS A 127 -9.49 -3.61 33.71
N PHE A 128 -9.96 -2.40 33.47
CA PHE A 128 -10.64 -1.99 32.26
C PHE A 128 -9.83 -0.96 31.47
N ASN A 129 -9.80 -1.09 30.15
CA ASN A 129 -9.45 -0.01 29.26
C ASN A 129 -10.75 0.70 28.87
N THR A 130 -10.93 1.92 29.32
CA THR A 130 -12.11 2.75 29.06
C THR A 130 -11.77 3.94 28.17
N THR A 131 -10.67 3.86 27.42
CA THR A 131 -10.14 5.00 26.67
C THR A 131 -11.05 5.38 25.51
N ARG A 132 -11.77 4.41 24.90
CA ARG A 132 -12.61 4.61 23.71
C ARG A 132 -11.95 5.53 22.72
N ALA A 133 -10.74 5.16 22.33
CA ALA A 133 -9.92 5.95 21.42
C ALA A 133 -10.28 5.66 19.98
N SER A 134 -10.34 6.72 19.19
CA SER A 134 -10.50 6.61 17.73
C SER A 134 -9.38 7.36 17.03
N SER A 135 -8.98 6.87 15.86
CA SER A 135 -8.12 7.61 14.96
C SER A 135 -8.46 7.34 13.52
N ALA A 136 -8.30 8.36 12.69
CA ALA A 136 -8.40 8.26 11.24
C ALA A 136 -7.19 8.92 10.60
N LYS A 137 -6.65 8.28 9.57
CA LYS A 137 -5.55 8.79 8.75
C LYS A 137 -5.91 8.65 7.29
N PHE A 138 -5.69 9.73 6.56
CA PHE A 138 -5.78 9.77 5.11
C PHE A 138 -4.42 10.15 4.54
N GLU A 139 -4.00 9.45 3.50
CA GLU A 139 -2.76 9.76 2.79
C GLU A 139 -2.97 9.57 1.28
N ARG A 140 -2.52 10.54 0.49
CA ARG A 140 -2.60 10.52 -0.96
C ARG A 140 -1.26 10.88 -1.55
N ASP A 141 -0.78 10.01 -2.42
CA ASP A 141 0.38 10.23 -3.28
C ASP A 141 -0.04 10.36 -4.73
N PHE A 142 0.46 11.38 -5.39
CA PHE A 142 0.38 11.53 -6.83
C PHE A 142 1.77 11.79 -7.37
N SER A 143 2.21 10.96 -8.30
CA SER A 143 3.48 11.21 -9.01
C SER A 143 3.29 11.11 -10.52
N GLN A 144 4.10 11.88 -11.21
CA GLN A 144 4.15 11.91 -12.66
C GLN A 144 5.60 11.90 -13.14
N THR A 145 5.86 11.06 -14.13
CA THR A 145 7.16 10.97 -14.78
C THR A 145 6.97 11.11 -16.28
N TYR A 146 7.71 12.00 -16.89
CA TYR A 146 7.78 12.16 -18.33
C TYR A 146 9.20 11.96 -18.78
N ASN A 147 9.42 11.06 -19.73
CA ASN A 147 10.74 10.88 -20.31
C ASN A 147 10.67 10.83 -21.84
N VAL A 148 11.74 11.28 -22.45
CA VAL A 148 11.97 11.16 -23.89
C VAL A 148 13.36 10.59 -24.09
N VAL A 149 13.44 9.55 -24.90
CA VAL A 149 14.70 8.90 -25.26
C VAL A 149 14.82 8.85 -26.78
N LEU A 150 15.95 9.28 -27.28
CA LEU A 150 16.35 9.21 -28.66
C LEU A 150 17.48 8.21 -28.80
N ASN A 151 17.30 7.22 -29.70
CA ASN A 151 18.33 6.23 -30.03
C ASN A 151 18.64 6.34 -31.53
N TYR A 152 19.90 6.57 -31.84
CA TYR A 152 20.41 6.57 -33.19
C TYR A 152 21.49 5.51 -33.34
N ASN A 153 21.27 4.58 -34.30
CA ASN A 153 22.22 3.51 -34.61
C ASN A 153 22.51 3.52 -36.09
N ASN A 154 23.79 3.58 -36.45
CA ASN A 154 24.18 3.54 -37.86
C ASN A 154 25.54 2.91 -38.05
N THR A 155 25.69 2.21 -39.21
CA THR A 155 26.96 1.63 -39.63
C THR A 155 27.49 2.42 -40.81
N PHE A 156 28.64 3.02 -40.68
CA PHE A 156 29.36 3.78 -41.69
C PHE A 156 30.51 2.95 -42.28
N ALA A 157 30.73 3.09 -43.56
CA ALA A 157 31.84 2.45 -44.28
C ALA A 157 31.97 0.94 -43.96
N GLN A 158 30.84 0.24 -43.75
CA GLN A 158 30.71 -1.19 -43.50
C GLN A 158 31.34 -1.69 -42.16
N ASN A 159 32.23 -0.94 -41.52
CA ASN A 159 33.03 -1.35 -40.36
C ASN A 159 32.89 -0.45 -39.14
N HIS A 160 32.26 0.71 -39.25
CA HIS A 160 32.13 1.65 -38.14
C HIS A 160 30.69 1.71 -37.64
N ASN A 161 30.41 1.11 -36.51
CA ASN A 161 29.13 1.17 -35.81
C ASN A 161 29.12 2.32 -34.81
N ILE A 162 28.12 3.18 -34.94
CA ILE A 162 27.89 4.29 -34.01
C ILE A 162 26.50 4.11 -33.39
N ASP A 163 26.46 4.01 -32.08
CA ASP A 163 25.26 4.01 -31.24
C ASP A 163 25.27 5.24 -30.36
N VAL A 164 24.23 6.06 -30.49
CA VAL A 164 24.05 7.27 -29.68
C VAL A 164 22.70 7.23 -28.99
N MET A 165 22.68 7.41 -27.69
CA MET A 165 21.47 7.57 -26.91
C MET A 165 21.46 8.93 -26.21
N LEU A 166 20.36 9.66 -26.33
CA LEU A 166 20.11 10.91 -25.62
C LEU A 166 18.75 10.78 -24.93
N GLY A 167 18.71 11.13 -23.64
CA GLY A 167 17.50 11.07 -22.84
C GLY A 167 17.31 12.27 -21.95
N SER A 168 16.05 12.57 -21.67
CA SER A 168 15.65 13.57 -20.68
C SER A 168 14.47 13.04 -19.89
N GLU A 169 14.46 13.31 -18.58
CA GLU A 169 13.38 12.91 -17.69
C GLU A 169 12.96 14.08 -16.79
N TYR A 170 11.65 14.18 -16.58
CA TYR A 170 11.03 15.04 -15.60
C TYR A 170 10.22 14.20 -14.63
N TYR A 171 10.41 14.41 -13.33
CA TYR A 171 9.67 13.76 -12.26
C TYR A 171 9.10 14.79 -11.27
N ASP A 172 7.83 14.60 -10.90
CA ASP A 172 7.17 15.37 -9.85
C ASP A 172 6.36 14.44 -8.96
N LYS A 173 6.42 14.66 -7.64
CA LYS A 173 5.61 13.93 -6.65
C LYS A 173 4.97 14.90 -5.67
N LYS A 174 3.68 14.69 -5.42
CA LYS A 174 2.89 15.43 -4.44
C LYS A 174 2.28 14.44 -3.45
N THR A 175 2.55 14.66 -2.16
CA THR A 175 1.94 13.92 -1.06
C THR A 175 1.03 14.86 -0.28
N LYS A 176 -0.17 14.38 0.04
CA LYS A 176 -1.09 15.04 0.97
C LYS A 176 -1.58 14.03 1.97
N GLY A 177 -1.66 14.43 3.23
CA GLY A 177 -2.22 13.60 4.28
C GLY A 177 -2.76 14.44 5.41
N PHE A 178 -3.67 13.86 6.14
CA PHE A 178 -4.14 14.39 7.42
C PHE A 178 -4.47 13.22 8.33
N SER A 179 -4.44 13.46 9.61
CA SER A 179 -4.87 12.51 10.62
C SER A 179 -5.64 13.24 11.72
N ALA A 180 -6.59 12.53 12.28
CA ALA A 180 -7.34 12.98 13.44
C ALA A 180 -7.38 11.84 14.46
N SER A 181 -7.34 12.18 15.73
CA SER A 181 -7.49 11.20 16.82
C SER A 181 -8.25 11.83 17.98
N GLY A 182 -8.98 11.00 18.70
CA GLY A 182 -9.75 11.40 19.85
C GLY A 182 -9.89 10.24 20.84
N SER A 183 -10.38 10.53 22.02
CA SER A 183 -10.68 9.54 23.05
C SER A 183 -11.89 9.99 23.87
N GLY A 184 -12.47 9.05 24.65
CA GLY A 184 -13.61 9.34 25.49
C GLY A 184 -14.94 9.40 24.73
N ALA A 185 -15.12 8.57 23.69
CA ALA A 185 -16.42 8.43 23.06
C ALA A 185 -17.49 8.02 24.09
N PRO A 186 -18.72 8.57 24.03
CA PRO A 186 -19.76 8.29 25.03
C PRO A 186 -20.31 6.86 24.93
N THR A 187 -20.18 6.22 23.78
CA THR A 187 -20.64 4.84 23.52
C THR A 187 -19.60 4.10 22.66
N ASP A 188 -19.67 2.77 22.69
CA ASP A 188 -18.92 1.91 21.78
C ASP A 188 -19.51 1.90 20.36
#